data_6d862a1fa3f8e5a13104f712869f24ae
#
_entry.id   6d862a1fa3f8e5a13104f712869f24ae
#
_cell.length_a   1.000
_cell.length_b   1.000
_cell.length_c   1.000
_cell.angle_alpha   90.00
_cell.angle_beta   90.00
_cell.angle_gamma   90.00
#
_symmetry.space_group_name_H-M   'P 1'
#
loop_
_entity.id
_entity.type
_entity.pdbx_description
1 polymer ?
#
loop_
_entity_poly.entity_id
_entity_poly.type
_entity_poly.pdbx_seq_one_letter_code
_entity_poly.pdbx_strand_id
1 'polypeptide(L)'
;TSNENTPAYQIEKILSEKYNLNFNVINLSEQSHSSIEELNTFVSSFHELKPKMVIFLSGCNDIHSGYKNEYKSIDNYTTILDFFLWGDKIGIIREKNFFKVLIKLLTRSLKKTKKYNDDFYYFSKPNREEIPINLYKRKIDFINNFCSIKGVKVFHFLQPDLFFKKNKSDYEKKYENFVSEKKDFTMNQLNLIKKELFNSNNKNSSSFFYDLLDCFDDYNETIFFDKNHVTDKGYNIIAEKISKKINKVFNE
;
A
#
# COMPACT_ATOMS: atom_id res chain seq x y z
N THR A 1 -2.92 -18.48 -10.10
CA THR A 1 -4.01 -17.63 -10.61
C THR A 1 -3.70 -17.28 -12.05
N SER A 2 -4.63 -17.51 -12.99
CA SER A 2 -4.49 -17.05 -14.37
C SER A 2 -4.55 -15.51 -14.39
N ASN A 3 -4.05 -14.85 -15.47
CA ASN A 3 -4.13 -13.40 -15.59
C ASN A 3 -5.57 -12.88 -15.46
N GLU A 4 -6.53 -13.63 -15.95
CA GLU A 4 -7.96 -13.28 -15.92
C GLU A 4 -8.56 -13.22 -14.50
N ASN A 5 -7.93 -13.88 -13.52
CA ASN A 5 -8.37 -13.92 -12.14
C ASN A 5 -7.61 -12.93 -11.25
N THR A 6 -6.74 -12.10 -11.83
CA THR A 6 -6.06 -11.04 -11.04
C THR A 6 -7.03 -9.90 -10.74
N PRO A 7 -6.92 -9.23 -9.57
CA PRO A 7 -7.75 -8.08 -9.25
C PRO A 7 -7.71 -6.99 -10.33
N ALA A 8 -6.53 -6.75 -10.92
CA ALA A 8 -6.36 -5.71 -11.95
C ALA A 8 -7.22 -6.01 -13.20
N TYR A 9 -7.14 -7.23 -13.73
CA TYR A 9 -7.97 -7.65 -14.88
C TYR A 9 -9.47 -7.56 -14.56
N GLN A 10 -9.89 -8.06 -13.39
CA GLN A 10 -11.29 -8.02 -12.98
C GLN A 10 -11.79 -6.58 -12.78
N ILE A 11 -10.96 -5.68 -12.24
CA ILE A 11 -11.31 -4.26 -12.11
C ILE A 11 -11.54 -3.64 -13.49
N GLU A 12 -10.63 -3.85 -14.45
CA GLU A 12 -10.77 -3.36 -15.83
C GLU A 12 -12.09 -3.82 -16.45
N LYS A 13 -12.36 -5.13 -16.39
CA LYS A 13 -13.56 -5.76 -16.91
C LYS A 13 -14.83 -5.16 -16.27
N ILE A 14 -14.89 -5.09 -14.93
CA ILE A 14 -16.07 -4.58 -14.22
C ILE A 14 -16.29 -3.09 -14.52
N LEU A 15 -15.22 -2.29 -14.56
CA LEU A 15 -15.34 -0.87 -14.87
C LEU A 15 -15.89 -0.66 -16.29
N SER A 16 -15.42 -1.44 -17.27
CA SER A 16 -15.89 -1.36 -18.65
C SER A 16 -17.31 -1.91 -18.81
N GLU A 17 -17.56 -3.16 -18.42
CA GLU A 17 -18.82 -3.86 -18.72
C GLU A 17 -19.99 -3.36 -17.86
N LYS A 18 -19.76 -3.08 -16.58
CA LYS A 18 -20.82 -2.72 -15.64
C LYS A 18 -21.02 -1.23 -15.47
N TYR A 19 -19.95 -0.45 -15.59
CA TYR A 19 -19.98 0.99 -15.30
C TYR A 19 -19.68 1.87 -16.51
N ASN A 20 -19.40 1.27 -17.68
CA ASN A 20 -19.08 1.97 -18.93
C ASN A 20 -17.90 2.95 -18.78
N LEU A 21 -16.92 2.60 -17.93
CA LEU A 21 -15.70 3.34 -17.68
C LEU A 21 -14.52 2.61 -18.34
N ASN A 22 -14.06 3.12 -19.48
CA ASN A 22 -12.97 2.52 -20.24
C ASN A 22 -11.61 2.95 -19.71
N PHE A 23 -11.01 2.11 -18.86
CA PHE A 23 -9.64 2.22 -18.40
C PHE A 23 -8.81 1.05 -18.91
N ASN A 24 -7.57 1.30 -19.26
CA ASN A 24 -6.54 0.27 -19.40
C ASN A 24 -5.83 0.11 -18.06
N VAL A 25 -6.04 -1.01 -17.38
CA VAL A 25 -5.51 -1.27 -16.04
C VAL A 25 -4.21 -2.05 -16.14
N ILE A 26 -3.10 -1.40 -15.78
CA ILE A 26 -1.77 -2.01 -15.77
C ILE A 26 -1.49 -2.55 -14.37
N ASN A 27 -1.24 -3.86 -14.28
CA ASN A 27 -0.88 -4.51 -13.02
C ASN A 27 0.64 -4.38 -12.77
N LEU A 28 1.01 -3.61 -11.75
CA LEU A 28 2.39 -3.45 -11.29
C LEU A 28 2.63 -4.12 -9.93
N SER A 29 1.68 -4.93 -9.46
CA SER A 29 1.84 -5.61 -8.18
C SER A 29 2.86 -6.74 -8.30
N GLU A 30 3.72 -6.86 -7.28
CA GLU A 30 4.67 -7.94 -7.14
C GLU A 30 4.50 -8.62 -5.77
N GLN A 31 4.89 -9.89 -5.73
CA GLN A 31 4.76 -10.69 -4.51
C GLN A 31 5.65 -10.13 -3.40
N SER A 32 5.12 -10.10 -2.18
CA SER A 32 5.81 -9.67 -0.96
C SER A 32 6.24 -8.19 -0.91
N HIS A 33 5.78 -7.35 -1.84
CA HIS A 33 6.05 -5.91 -1.78
C HIS A 33 5.40 -5.29 -0.54
N SER A 34 6.19 -4.60 0.25
CA SER A 34 5.74 -3.68 1.29
C SER A 34 5.47 -2.29 0.70
N SER A 35 5.03 -1.37 1.53
CA SER A 35 4.75 0.00 1.09
C SER A 35 5.94 0.71 0.44
N ILE A 36 7.15 0.33 0.77
CA ILE A 36 8.37 0.93 0.23
C ILE A 36 8.62 0.44 -1.20
N GLU A 37 8.53 -0.88 -1.42
CA GLU A 37 8.67 -1.44 -2.76
C GLU A 37 7.54 -0.95 -3.67
N GLU A 38 6.30 -0.85 -3.17
CA GLU A 38 5.19 -0.25 -3.91
C GLU A 38 5.47 1.20 -4.30
N LEU A 39 6.05 2.00 -3.39
CA LEU A 39 6.45 3.38 -3.68
C LEU A 39 7.53 3.44 -4.74
N ASN A 40 8.55 2.58 -4.67
CA ASN A 40 9.62 2.51 -5.67
C ASN A 40 9.07 2.17 -7.06
N THR A 41 8.19 1.16 -7.15
CA THR A 41 7.51 0.77 -8.38
C THR A 41 6.66 1.92 -8.93
N PHE A 42 5.90 2.60 -8.08
CA PHE A 42 5.11 3.76 -8.45
C PHE A 42 5.97 4.89 -9.04
N VAL A 43 7.04 5.29 -8.34
CA VAL A 43 7.91 6.39 -8.77
C VAL A 43 8.64 6.06 -10.07
N SER A 44 9.17 4.84 -10.21
CA SER A 44 9.89 4.41 -11.40
C SER A 44 9.01 4.33 -12.65
N SER A 45 7.76 3.88 -12.49
CA SER A 45 6.84 3.65 -13.60
C SER A 45 5.99 4.88 -13.97
N PHE A 46 5.85 5.83 -13.06
CA PHE A 46 4.92 6.95 -13.21
C PHE A 46 5.17 7.78 -14.47
N HIS A 47 6.44 8.07 -14.77
CA HIS A 47 6.80 8.94 -15.89
C HIS A 47 6.51 8.32 -17.25
N GLU A 48 6.68 7.02 -17.37
CA GLU A 48 6.40 6.26 -18.59
C GLU A 48 4.91 6.05 -18.78
N LEU A 49 4.22 5.63 -17.72
CA LEU A 49 2.81 5.26 -17.80
C LEU A 49 1.85 6.43 -17.79
N LYS A 50 2.23 7.57 -17.19
CA LYS A 50 1.38 8.78 -17.06
C LYS A 50 -0.05 8.44 -16.65
N PRO A 51 -0.26 7.74 -15.52
CA PRO A 51 -1.57 7.25 -15.14
C PRO A 51 -2.54 8.39 -14.86
N LYS A 52 -3.81 8.20 -15.16
CA LYS A 52 -4.90 9.08 -14.74
C LYS A 52 -5.38 8.76 -13.32
N MET A 53 -5.16 7.51 -12.91
CA MET A 53 -5.57 6.96 -11.64
C MET A 53 -4.54 5.93 -11.17
N VAL A 54 -4.32 5.86 -9.86
CA VAL A 54 -3.48 4.84 -9.22
C VAL A 54 -4.29 4.17 -8.11
N ILE A 55 -4.14 2.85 -7.99
CA ILE A 55 -4.83 2.03 -6.99
C ILE A 55 -3.77 1.29 -6.18
N PHE A 56 -3.82 1.44 -4.86
CA PHE A 56 -3.04 0.66 -3.91
C PHE A 56 -3.98 -0.25 -3.11
N LEU A 57 -3.67 -1.54 -3.09
CA LEU A 57 -4.29 -2.53 -2.22
C LEU A 57 -3.18 -3.10 -1.32
N SER A 58 -2.99 -2.52 -0.14
CA SER A 58 -1.79 -2.74 0.67
C SER A 58 -2.06 -2.71 2.17
N GLY A 59 -1.00 -2.92 2.96
CA GLY A 59 -1.00 -2.86 4.43
C GLY A 59 -0.56 -4.15 5.11
N CYS A 60 -0.87 -5.32 4.57
CA CYS A 60 -0.54 -6.61 5.23
C CYS A 60 0.96 -6.89 5.28
N ASN A 61 1.70 -6.58 4.21
CA ASN A 61 3.14 -6.86 4.16
C ASN A 61 3.93 -5.91 5.07
N ASP A 62 3.51 -4.67 5.22
CA ASP A 62 4.12 -3.73 6.18
C ASP A 62 4.02 -4.26 7.61
N ILE A 63 2.86 -4.80 7.99
CA ILE A 63 2.65 -5.39 9.30
C ILE A 63 3.49 -6.65 9.48
N HIS A 64 3.60 -7.50 8.45
CA HIS A 64 4.41 -8.70 8.49
C HIS A 64 5.89 -8.39 8.70
N SER A 65 6.44 -7.42 7.97
CA SER A 65 7.80 -6.95 8.13
C SER A 65 8.03 -6.36 9.53
N GLY A 66 7.05 -5.64 10.09
CA GLY A 66 7.08 -5.15 11.46
C GLY A 66 7.16 -6.25 12.50
N TYR A 67 6.38 -7.32 12.33
CA TYR A 67 6.41 -8.45 13.24
C TYR A 67 7.77 -9.14 13.29
N LYS A 68 8.45 -9.27 12.13
CA LYS A 68 9.75 -9.94 12.02
C LYS A 68 10.97 -9.10 12.40
N ASN A 69 10.83 -7.82 12.68
CA ASN A 69 11.97 -6.88 12.83
C ASN A 69 12.86 -6.77 11.57
N GLU A 70 12.32 -6.98 10.39
CA GLU A 70 13.06 -6.96 9.13
C GLU A 70 13.38 -5.53 8.63
N TYR A 71 13.14 -4.51 9.46
CA TYR A 71 13.35 -3.09 9.13
C TYR A 71 14.81 -2.64 8.96
N LYS A 72 15.79 -3.54 9.13
CA LYS A 72 17.21 -3.16 8.96
C LYS A 72 17.56 -2.60 7.56
N SER A 73 16.74 -2.88 6.57
CA SER A 73 16.89 -2.34 5.21
C SER A 73 16.17 -1.01 4.99
N ILE A 74 15.28 -0.60 5.90
CA ILE A 74 14.37 0.53 5.72
C ILE A 74 15.06 1.87 5.96
N ASP A 75 16.12 1.91 6.78
CA ASP A 75 16.87 3.16 7.04
C ASP A 75 17.43 3.81 5.77
N ASN A 76 17.76 3.01 4.76
CA ASN A 76 18.22 3.53 3.47
C ASN A 76 17.06 4.14 2.65
N TYR A 77 15.84 3.61 2.77
CA TYR A 77 14.67 4.06 2.00
C TYR A 77 14.02 5.29 2.62
N THR A 78 14.02 5.42 3.96
CA THR A 78 13.53 6.63 4.62
C THR A 78 14.34 7.85 4.20
N THR A 79 15.65 7.70 4.04
CA THR A 79 16.53 8.77 3.55
C THR A 79 16.19 9.19 2.13
N ILE A 80 15.85 8.25 1.25
CA ILE A 80 15.40 8.53 -0.13
C ILE A 80 14.05 9.23 -0.10
N LEU A 81 13.11 8.74 0.71
CA LEU A 81 11.78 9.33 0.85
C LEU A 81 11.85 10.75 1.43
N ASP A 82 12.65 10.94 2.49
CA ASP A 82 12.87 12.26 3.10
C ASP A 82 13.52 13.23 2.10
N PHE A 83 14.43 12.74 1.24
CA PHE A 83 15.02 13.53 0.17
C PHE A 83 13.98 13.96 -0.88
N PHE A 84 13.07 13.08 -1.28
CA PHE A 84 11.99 13.43 -2.20
C PHE A 84 11.04 14.47 -1.57
N LEU A 85 10.63 14.27 -0.32
CA LEU A 85 9.77 15.21 0.41
C LEU A 85 10.43 16.57 0.60
N TRP A 86 11.75 16.58 0.87
CA TRP A 86 12.53 17.79 1.00
C TRP A 86 12.74 18.47 -0.35
N GLY A 87 13.06 17.72 -1.39
CA GLY A 87 13.28 18.20 -2.75
C GLY A 87 12.02 18.84 -3.36
N ASP A 88 10.83 18.34 -3.01
CA ASP A 88 9.55 18.94 -3.42
C ASP A 88 9.33 20.29 -2.74
N LYS A 89 9.59 20.41 -1.44
CA LYS A 89 9.48 21.68 -0.69
C LYS A 89 10.37 22.78 -1.24
N ILE A 90 11.55 22.46 -1.74
CA ILE A 90 12.52 23.45 -2.28
C ILE A 90 12.47 23.59 -3.81
N GLY A 91 11.54 22.91 -4.49
CA GLY A 91 11.34 23.02 -5.93
C GLY A 91 12.40 22.35 -6.80
N ILE A 92 13.37 21.61 -6.23
CA ILE A 92 14.43 20.92 -6.97
C ILE A 92 13.90 19.86 -7.92
N ILE A 93 12.73 19.26 -7.61
CA ILE A 93 12.10 18.21 -8.44
C ILE A 93 11.68 18.74 -9.82
N ARG A 94 11.55 20.03 -9.98
CA ARG A 94 11.17 20.69 -11.26
C ARG A 94 12.31 20.81 -12.28
N GLU A 95 13.54 20.52 -11.90
CA GLU A 95 14.69 20.71 -12.79
C GLU A 95 15.09 19.43 -13.54
N LYS A 96 15.45 19.61 -14.84
CA LYS A 96 15.96 18.52 -15.72
C LYS A 96 17.21 17.77 -15.21
N ASN A 97 17.89 18.29 -14.19
CA ASN A 97 19.09 17.72 -13.58
C ASN A 97 18.82 16.90 -12.31
N PHE A 98 17.56 16.78 -11.88
CA PHE A 98 17.16 16.07 -10.68
C PHE A 98 17.74 14.65 -10.58
N PHE A 99 17.64 13.85 -11.65
CA PHE A 99 18.18 12.50 -11.67
C PHE A 99 19.70 12.43 -11.51
N LYS A 100 20.44 13.41 -12.03
CA LYS A 100 21.90 13.47 -11.83
C LYS A 100 22.27 13.77 -10.39
N VAL A 101 21.52 14.65 -9.73
CA VAL A 101 21.69 14.97 -8.30
C VAL A 101 21.32 13.77 -7.44
N LEU A 102 20.22 13.08 -7.75
CA LEU A 102 19.77 11.88 -7.06
C LEU A 102 20.80 10.75 -7.14
N ILE A 103 21.30 10.43 -8.34
CA ILE A 103 22.34 9.40 -8.53
C ILE A 103 23.62 9.78 -7.76
N LYS A 104 24.00 11.05 -7.74
CA LYS A 104 25.19 11.52 -7.04
C LYS A 104 25.06 11.43 -5.52
N LEU A 105 23.86 11.63 -4.99
CA LEU A 105 23.55 11.47 -3.56
C LEU A 105 23.46 9.98 -3.17
N LEU A 106 22.82 9.15 -3.98
CA LEU A 106 22.75 7.70 -3.77
C LEU A 106 24.15 7.08 -3.77
N THR A 107 25.00 7.44 -4.73
CA THR A 107 26.39 6.93 -4.79
C THR A 107 27.28 7.44 -3.66
N ARG A 108 27.03 8.65 -3.13
CA ARG A 108 27.70 9.16 -1.91
C ARG A 108 27.22 8.45 -0.65
N SER A 109 25.92 8.17 -0.54
CA SER A 109 25.34 7.43 0.57
C SER A 109 25.91 6.01 0.63
N LEU A 110 25.96 5.30 -0.50
CA LEU A 110 26.54 3.95 -0.59
C LEU A 110 28.03 3.88 -0.23
N LYS A 111 28.82 4.95 -0.47
CA LYS A 111 30.23 5.02 -0.09
C LYS A 111 30.45 5.35 1.40
N LYS A 112 29.47 5.96 2.08
CA LYS A 112 29.56 6.32 3.49
C LYS A 112 29.11 5.22 4.46
N THR A 113 28.50 4.13 3.99
CA THR A 113 27.97 3.05 4.84
C THR A 113 29.04 2.26 5.62
N LYS A 114 30.33 2.54 5.44
CA LYS A 114 31.41 1.92 6.23
C LYS A 114 31.74 2.61 7.57
N LYS A 115 31.08 3.72 7.91
CA LYS A 115 31.38 4.46 9.16
C LYS A 115 30.20 5.32 9.63
N TYR A 116 29.04 4.72 9.85
CA TYR A 116 28.01 5.35 10.66
C TYR A 116 27.97 4.64 12.00
N ASN A 117 28.57 5.30 12.98
CA ASN A 117 28.36 5.06 14.39
C ASN A 117 26.89 5.27 14.72
N ASP A 118 26.43 4.58 15.75
CA ASP A 118 25.08 4.49 16.32
C ASP A 118 24.40 5.82 16.70
N ASP A 119 24.97 6.98 16.34
CA ASP A 119 24.51 8.30 16.76
C ASP A 119 23.33 8.88 15.95
N PHE A 120 22.89 8.21 14.85
CA PHE A 120 21.72 8.65 14.09
C PHE A 120 20.40 8.02 14.57
N TYR A 121 20.46 7.19 15.61
CA TYR A 121 19.30 6.61 16.30
C TYR A 121 18.71 7.55 17.38
N TYR A 122 18.69 8.88 17.14
CA TYR A 122 17.97 9.83 18.00
C TYR A 122 16.51 10.06 17.58
N PHE A 123 15.87 9.07 17.00
CA PHE A 123 14.47 8.86 17.33
C PHE A 123 14.48 7.91 18.55
N SER A 124 13.96 8.38 19.68
CA SER A 124 13.62 7.54 20.83
C SER A 124 13.17 6.19 20.30
N LYS A 125 13.81 5.07 20.69
CA LYS A 125 13.52 3.73 20.14
C LYS A 125 12.04 3.66 19.88
N PRO A 126 11.59 3.74 18.62
CA PRO A 126 10.15 3.82 18.34
C PRO A 126 9.56 2.55 18.92
N ASN A 127 8.48 2.69 19.64
CA ASN A 127 7.76 1.53 20.14
C ASN A 127 7.57 0.60 18.94
N ARG A 128 7.94 -0.67 19.05
CA ARG A 128 7.93 -1.67 17.98
C ARG A 128 6.62 -1.68 17.20
N GLU A 129 5.54 -1.23 17.83
CA GLU A 129 4.20 -1.13 17.26
C GLU A 129 3.99 0.11 16.37
N GLU A 130 4.80 1.16 16.53
CA GLU A 130 4.63 2.44 15.81
C GLU A 130 5.37 2.49 14.47
N ILE A 131 6.39 1.65 14.27
CA ILE A 131 7.23 1.69 13.07
C ILE A 131 6.41 1.40 11.79
N PRO A 132 5.60 0.32 11.72
CA PRO A 132 4.85 0.00 10.51
C PRO A 132 3.91 1.12 10.07
N ILE A 133 3.18 1.69 11.02
CA ILE A 133 2.20 2.72 10.73
C ILE A 133 2.85 4.02 10.27
N ASN A 134 3.97 4.41 10.87
CA ASN A 134 4.68 5.63 10.50
C ASN A 134 5.25 5.55 9.08
N LEU A 135 5.80 4.40 8.69
CA LEU A 135 6.30 4.17 7.34
C LEU A 135 5.17 4.16 6.32
N TYR A 136 4.10 3.44 6.62
CA TYR A 136 2.92 3.39 5.78
C TYR A 136 2.29 4.78 5.58
N LYS A 137 2.20 5.59 6.65
CA LYS A 137 1.72 6.96 6.61
C LYS A 137 2.59 7.86 5.73
N ARG A 138 3.91 7.81 5.90
CA ARG A 138 4.85 8.59 5.07
C ARG A 138 4.71 8.26 3.59
N LYS A 139 4.57 6.99 3.23
CA LYS A 139 4.28 6.57 1.84
C LYS A 139 3.01 7.22 1.32
N ILE A 140 1.92 7.11 2.08
CA ILE A 140 0.62 7.66 1.70
C ILE A 140 0.71 9.17 1.51
N ASP A 141 1.32 9.89 2.45
CA ASP A 141 1.47 11.35 2.38
C ASP A 141 2.27 11.77 1.15
N PHE A 142 3.36 11.05 0.83
CA PHE A 142 4.14 11.31 -0.37
C PHE A 142 3.32 11.09 -1.65
N ILE A 143 2.67 9.93 -1.78
CA ILE A 143 1.88 9.59 -2.97
C ILE A 143 0.73 10.59 -3.17
N ASN A 144 0.02 10.95 -2.11
CA ASN A 144 -1.08 11.90 -2.15
C ASN A 144 -0.64 13.28 -2.64
N ASN A 145 0.46 13.79 -2.07
CA ASN A 145 1.01 15.08 -2.48
C ASN A 145 1.49 15.05 -3.93
N PHE A 146 2.20 14.00 -4.32
CA PHE A 146 2.69 13.85 -5.69
C PHE A 146 1.54 13.74 -6.70
N CYS A 147 0.55 12.87 -6.43
CA CYS A 147 -0.62 12.71 -7.28
C CYS A 147 -1.47 13.98 -7.37
N SER A 148 -1.64 14.70 -6.28
CA SER A 148 -2.36 15.99 -6.25
C SER A 148 -1.70 17.01 -7.17
N ILE A 149 -0.37 17.16 -7.11
CA ILE A 149 0.40 18.07 -7.98
C ILE A 149 0.26 17.67 -9.46
N LYS A 150 0.16 16.38 -9.75
CA LYS A 150 0.05 15.84 -11.12
C LYS A 150 -1.39 15.74 -11.63
N GLY A 151 -2.39 16.07 -10.83
CA GLY A 151 -3.81 15.93 -11.20
C GLY A 151 -4.27 14.47 -11.33
N VAL A 152 -3.61 13.54 -10.64
CA VAL A 152 -3.90 12.10 -10.69
C VAL A 152 -4.75 11.70 -9.49
N LYS A 153 -5.81 10.93 -9.73
CA LYS A 153 -6.61 10.36 -8.64
C LYS A 153 -5.89 9.17 -8.02
N VAL A 154 -5.84 9.08 -6.69
CA VAL A 154 -5.26 7.95 -5.98
C VAL A 154 -6.27 7.31 -5.04
N PHE A 155 -6.36 5.98 -5.12
CA PHE A 155 -7.24 5.16 -4.29
C PHE A 155 -6.39 4.24 -3.42
N HIS A 156 -6.53 4.39 -2.12
CA HIS A 156 -5.91 3.52 -1.12
C HIS A 156 -6.96 2.58 -0.55
N PHE A 157 -6.74 1.29 -0.73
CA PHE A 157 -7.55 0.24 -0.14
C PHE A 157 -6.74 -0.53 0.89
N LEU A 158 -7.26 -0.61 2.11
CA LEU A 158 -6.69 -1.47 3.14
C LEU A 158 -7.06 -2.92 2.82
N GLN A 159 -6.03 -3.75 2.63
CA GLN A 159 -6.18 -5.14 2.21
C GLN A 159 -6.94 -5.96 3.26
N PRO A 160 -7.85 -6.87 2.86
CA PRO A 160 -8.51 -7.79 3.77
C PRO A 160 -7.52 -8.72 4.47
N ASP A 161 -7.85 -9.10 5.71
CA ASP A 161 -7.06 -10.05 6.50
C ASP A 161 -8.00 -11.06 7.16
N LEU A 162 -7.59 -12.32 7.21
CA LEU A 162 -8.38 -13.43 7.76
C LEU A 162 -8.90 -13.16 9.17
N PHE A 163 -8.12 -12.48 10.00
CA PHE A 163 -8.51 -12.22 11.39
C PHE A 163 -9.76 -11.34 11.51
N PHE A 164 -10.07 -10.54 10.49
CA PHE A 164 -11.26 -9.68 10.47
C PHE A 164 -12.50 -10.32 9.88
N LYS A 165 -12.37 -11.40 9.10
CA LYS A 165 -13.54 -12.12 8.55
C LYS A 165 -14.36 -12.73 9.69
N LYS A 166 -15.67 -12.42 9.77
CA LYS A 166 -16.57 -12.93 10.82
C LYS A 166 -16.95 -14.39 10.57
N ASN A 167 -17.51 -14.67 9.41
CA ASN A 167 -18.04 -15.98 9.06
C ASN A 167 -16.96 -16.84 8.40
N LYS A 168 -16.10 -17.46 9.23
CA LYS A 168 -14.99 -18.30 8.77
C LYS A 168 -15.45 -19.73 8.48
N SER A 169 -14.98 -20.31 7.38
CA SER A 169 -15.08 -21.75 7.11
C SER A 169 -14.27 -22.56 8.14
N ASP A 170 -14.46 -23.87 8.18
CA ASP A 170 -13.70 -24.73 9.10
C ASP A 170 -12.21 -24.76 8.77
N TYR A 171 -11.84 -24.64 7.49
CA TYR A 171 -10.46 -24.49 7.08
C TYR A 171 -9.87 -23.18 7.62
N GLU A 172 -10.56 -22.06 7.45
CA GLU A 172 -10.11 -20.75 7.91
C GLU A 172 -9.99 -20.66 9.42
N LYS A 173 -10.91 -21.28 10.18
CA LYS A 173 -10.82 -21.39 11.65
C LYS A 173 -9.60 -22.18 12.08
N LYS A 174 -9.34 -23.32 11.41
CA LYS A 174 -8.16 -24.14 11.69
C LYS A 174 -6.86 -23.39 11.41
N TYR A 175 -6.81 -22.65 10.30
CA TYR A 175 -5.66 -21.85 9.94
C TYR A 175 -5.46 -20.67 10.91
N GLU A 176 -6.54 -19.95 11.27
CA GLU A 176 -6.49 -18.89 12.28
C GLU A 176 -5.89 -19.38 13.60
N ASN A 177 -6.31 -20.56 14.08
CA ASN A 177 -5.76 -21.14 15.29
C ASN A 177 -4.25 -21.46 15.16
N PHE A 178 -3.81 -21.94 13.99
CA PHE A 178 -2.40 -22.22 13.71
C PHE A 178 -1.52 -20.95 13.75
N VAL A 179 -2.04 -19.81 13.33
CA VAL A 179 -1.30 -18.53 13.31
C VAL A 179 -1.73 -17.56 14.41
N SER A 180 -2.41 -18.05 15.44
CA SER A 180 -3.04 -17.24 16.51
C SER A 180 -2.06 -16.32 17.27
N GLU A 181 -0.78 -16.71 17.39
CA GLU A 181 0.27 -15.89 18.01
C GLU A 181 0.44 -14.50 17.39
N LYS A 182 0.06 -14.35 16.10
CA LYS A 182 0.17 -13.09 15.34
C LYS A 182 -1.10 -12.26 15.36
N LYS A 183 -2.20 -12.82 15.88
CA LYS A 183 -3.53 -12.24 15.75
C LYS A 183 -3.62 -10.87 16.39
N ASP A 184 -3.30 -10.77 17.66
CA ASP A 184 -3.46 -9.51 18.41
C ASP A 184 -2.58 -8.41 17.83
N PHE A 185 -1.33 -8.71 17.52
CA PHE A 185 -0.43 -7.75 16.87
C PHE A 185 -0.99 -7.28 15.52
N THR A 186 -1.40 -8.22 14.63
CA THR A 186 -1.94 -7.88 13.31
C THR A 186 -3.19 -7.04 13.42
N MET A 187 -4.14 -7.44 14.27
CA MET A 187 -5.40 -6.71 14.45
C MET A 187 -5.17 -5.31 15.02
N ASN A 188 -4.28 -5.16 16.00
CA ASN A 188 -3.93 -3.85 16.54
C ASN A 188 -3.33 -2.93 15.47
N GLN A 189 -2.39 -3.42 14.66
CA GLN A 189 -1.77 -2.63 13.60
C GLN A 189 -2.76 -2.21 12.51
N LEU A 190 -3.60 -3.14 12.03
CA LEU A 190 -4.64 -2.82 11.02
C LEU A 190 -5.67 -1.83 11.55
N ASN A 191 -6.07 -1.97 12.82
CA ASN A 191 -6.98 -1.01 13.46
C ASN A 191 -6.35 0.38 13.62
N LEU A 192 -5.06 0.47 13.93
CA LEU A 192 -4.34 1.74 13.98
C LEU A 192 -4.27 2.40 12.59
N ILE A 193 -3.91 1.64 11.54
CA ILE A 193 -3.91 2.12 10.16
C ILE A 193 -5.31 2.64 9.78
N LYS A 194 -6.34 1.85 10.04
CA LYS A 194 -7.74 2.24 9.79
C LYS A 194 -8.11 3.53 10.51
N LYS A 195 -7.82 3.63 11.80
CA LYS A 195 -8.14 4.80 12.61
C LYS A 195 -7.43 6.06 12.12
N GLU A 196 -6.13 5.99 11.87
CA GLU A 196 -5.32 7.17 11.58
C GLU A 196 -5.38 7.64 10.13
N LEU A 197 -5.52 6.71 9.18
CA LEU A 197 -5.44 7.03 7.76
C LEU A 197 -6.78 6.99 7.05
N PHE A 198 -7.65 6.04 7.41
CA PHE A 198 -8.89 5.81 6.70
C PHE A 198 -10.10 6.52 7.33
N ASN A 199 -10.04 6.82 8.63
CA ASN A 199 -11.09 7.59 9.32
C ASN A 199 -10.73 9.08 9.49
N SER A 200 -9.48 9.46 9.24
CA SER A 200 -9.09 10.86 9.31
C SER A 200 -9.70 11.64 8.14
N ASN A 201 -10.20 12.85 8.41
CA ASN A 201 -10.77 13.76 7.41
C ASN A 201 -9.71 14.35 6.45
N ASN A 202 -8.59 13.67 6.21
CA ASN A 202 -7.55 14.05 5.26
C ASN A 202 -8.03 13.87 3.80
N LYS A 203 -9.18 14.46 3.49
CA LYS A 203 -9.78 14.43 2.15
C LYS A 203 -9.13 15.49 1.28
N ASN A 204 -8.05 15.13 0.64
CA ASN A 204 -7.65 15.81 -0.58
C ASN A 204 -8.66 15.43 -1.67
N SER A 205 -9.05 16.35 -2.54
CA SER A 205 -10.01 16.09 -3.63
C SER A 205 -9.56 15.02 -4.63
N SER A 206 -8.29 14.62 -4.57
CA SER A 206 -7.67 13.60 -5.43
C SER A 206 -7.34 12.29 -4.72
N SER A 207 -7.50 12.18 -3.38
CA SER A 207 -7.10 11.00 -2.59
C SER A 207 -8.29 10.37 -1.88
N PHE A 208 -8.49 9.06 -2.11
CA PHE A 208 -9.63 8.31 -1.63
C PHE A 208 -9.17 7.10 -0.81
N PHE A 209 -9.77 6.90 0.37
CA PHE A 209 -9.39 5.87 1.33
C PHE A 209 -10.57 4.96 1.61
N TYR A 210 -10.36 3.65 1.47
CA TYR A 210 -11.39 2.64 1.70
C TYR A 210 -10.84 1.44 2.46
N ASP A 211 -11.53 1.05 3.49
CA ASP A 211 -11.28 -0.15 4.26
C ASP A 211 -12.00 -1.36 3.63
N LEU A 212 -11.29 -2.46 3.43
CA LEU A 212 -11.84 -3.72 2.93
C LEU A 212 -11.71 -4.86 3.95
N LEU A 213 -11.39 -4.58 5.21
CA LEU A 213 -11.18 -5.62 6.23
C LEU A 213 -12.42 -6.52 6.43
N ASP A 214 -13.61 -5.95 6.31
CA ASP A 214 -14.91 -6.62 6.48
C ASP A 214 -15.55 -7.11 5.16
N CYS A 215 -14.84 -7.01 4.03
CA CYS A 215 -15.44 -7.26 2.72
C CYS A 215 -15.91 -8.70 2.50
N PHE A 216 -15.50 -9.63 3.35
CA PHE A 216 -15.85 -11.05 3.29
C PHE A 216 -16.80 -11.52 4.42
N ASP A 217 -17.36 -10.63 5.20
CA ASP A 217 -18.19 -10.97 6.36
C ASP A 217 -19.45 -11.78 6.00
N ASP A 218 -20.01 -11.55 4.81
CA ASP A 218 -21.23 -12.21 4.33
C ASP A 218 -20.97 -13.59 3.70
N TYR A 219 -19.71 -14.06 3.64
CA TYR A 219 -19.33 -15.29 2.97
C TYR A 219 -18.89 -16.38 3.96
N ASN A 220 -19.61 -17.51 3.97
CA ASN A 220 -19.34 -18.65 4.85
C ASN A 220 -18.33 -19.64 4.29
N GLU A 221 -18.11 -19.64 2.98
CA GLU A 221 -17.15 -20.50 2.32
C GLU A 221 -15.70 -20.05 2.55
N THR A 222 -14.76 -20.93 2.20
CA THR A 222 -13.34 -20.62 2.25
C THR A 222 -12.97 -19.57 1.20
N ILE A 223 -12.58 -18.41 1.67
CA ILE A 223 -12.08 -17.28 0.85
C ILE A 223 -10.56 -17.18 0.99
N PHE A 224 -10.01 -17.39 2.19
CA PHE A 224 -8.59 -17.25 2.47
C PHE A 224 -7.87 -18.60 2.41
N PHE A 225 -6.72 -18.64 1.69
CA PHE A 225 -5.78 -19.77 1.73
C PHE A 225 -4.85 -19.71 2.94
N ASP A 226 -4.48 -18.48 3.32
CA ASP A 226 -3.68 -18.18 4.50
C ASP A 226 -4.18 -16.86 5.14
N LYS A 227 -3.31 -16.14 5.82
CA LYS A 227 -3.72 -14.92 6.55
C LYS A 227 -4.26 -13.82 5.63
N ASN A 228 -3.70 -13.67 4.42
CA ASN A 228 -3.96 -12.54 3.53
C ASN A 228 -4.07 -12.88 2.03
N HIS A 229 -3.77 -14.10 1.63
CA HIS A 229 -4.00 -14.54 0.25
C HIS A 229 -5.38 -15.17 0.11
N VAL A 230 -6.09 -14.76 -0.92
CA VAL A 230 -7.48 -15.18 -1.16
C VAL A 230 -7.63 -16.05 -2.41
N THR A 231 -8.74 -16.78 -2.47
CA THR A 231 -9.14 -17.53 -3.66
C THR A 231 -9.48 -16.61 -4.83
N ASP A 232 -9.62 -17.17 -6.04
CA ASP A 232 -10.07 -16.43 -7.22
C ASP A 232 -11.43 -15.74 -6.96
N LYS A 233 -12.33 -16.39 -6.23
CA LYS A 233 -13.59 -15.80 -5.77
C LYS A 233 -13.35 -14.60 -4.86
N GLY A 234 -12.39 -14.70 -3.94
CA GLY A 234 -11.98 -13.58 -3.08
C GLY A 234 -11.46 -12.39 -3.89
N TYR A 235 -10.65 -12.63 -4.90
CA TYR A 235 -10.16 -11.58 -5.80
C TYR A 235 -11.29 -10.90 -6.57
N ASN A 236 -12.27 -11.66 -7.05
CA ASN A 236 -13.45 -11.09 -7.73
C ASN A 236 -14.26 -10.17 -6.79
N ILE A 237 -14.50 -10.59 -5.55
CA ILE A 237 -15.20 -9.78 -4.56
C ILE A 237 -14.43 -8.47 -4.27
N ILE A 238 -13.11 -8.55 -4.08
CA ILE A 238 -12.26 -7.37 -3.92
C ILE A 238 -12.39 -6.44 -5.13
N ALA A 239 -12.29 -6.99 -6.35
CA ALA A 239 -12.39 -6.20 -7.58
C ALA A 239 -13.76 -5.51 -7.71
N GLU A 240 -14.86 -6.17 -7.36
CA GLU A 240 -16.20 -5.57 -7.33
C GLU A 240 -16.29 -4.42 -6.34
N LYS A 241 -15.77 -4.59 -5.12
CA LYS A 241 -15.77 -3.55 -4.08
C LYS A 241 -14.94 -2.34 -4.53
N ILE A 242 -13.74 -2.57 -5.09
CA ILE A 242 -12.87 -1.52 -5.63
C ILE A 242 -13.56 -0.78 -6.78
N SER A 243 -14.06 -1.50 -7.78
CA SER A 243 -14.72 -0.92 -8.96
C SER A 243 -15.94 -0.08 -8.58
N LYS A 244 -16.74 -0.54 -7.60
CA LYS A 244 -17.88 0.24 -7.08
C LYS A 244 -17.45 1.57 -6.47
N LYS A 245 -16.32 1.61 -5.75
CA LYS A 245 -15.79 2.84 -5.14
C LYS A 245 -15.22 3.79 -6.18
N ILE A 246 -14.53 3.25 -7.20
CA ILE A 246 -14.03 4.04 -8.33
C ILE A 246 -15.20 4.65 -9.10
N ASN A 247 -16.20 3.84 -9.46
CA ASN A 247 -17.39 4.32 -10.18
C ASN A 247 -18.06 5.49 -9.44
N LYS A 248 -18.18 5.39 -8.12
CA LYS A 248 -18.77 6.48 -7.33
C LYS A 248 -18.02 7.80 -7.50
N VAL A 249 -16.70 7.80 -7.57
CA VAL A 249 -15.86 9.00 -7.70
C VAL A 249 -15.85 9.58 -9.12
N PHE A 250 -16.15 8.80 -10.14
CA PHE A 250 -16.14 9.24 -11.53
C PHE A 250 -17.53 9.64 -12.07
N ASN A 251 -18.62 9.21 -11.42
CA ASN A 251 -20.00 9.45 -11.84
C ASN A 251 -20.81 10.31 -10.83
N GLU A 252 -20.23 10.71 -9.72
CA GLU A 252 -20.73 11.73 -8.79
C GLU A 252 -19.90 13.03 -8.92
#